data_3f32ed725688468c9ef863ba0d8427aa
#
_entry.id   3f32ed725688468c9ef863ba0d8427aa
#
_cell.length_a   1.000
_cell.length_b   1.000
_cell.length_c   1.000
_cell.angle_alpha   90.00
_cell.angle_beta   90.00
_cell.angle_gamma   90.00
#
_symmetry.space_group_name_H-M   'P 1'
#
loop_
_entity.id
_entity.type
_entity.pdbx_description
1 polymer ?
#
loop_
_entity_poly.entity_id
_entity_poly.type
_entity_poly.pdbx_seq_one_letter_code
_entity_poly.pdbx_strand_id
1 'polypeptide(L)'
;VGGVDPAGIVRDVGMGVADISAGDRVALLSRVPCLSCEHCDAGNFKKCPNSVMLGVGRWGGAAELVKVPASVAVKLPRNLEFPEAAAVLRHGPMAHHLLFDIGGLKAGETVLVMGAAGGLGLTGIQIAKAAGAKVIAAAGSDERVAVGCEYGADFGVNYVKQELTEVVRTYTGGRGVDLVFENISNPKTWPKALKCLRKFGTLVTAGAHGGGKVELDCAFLYHQNIRIFGSTGSTDQNVSDTVALASEGKLKAKIEKIFPLSEIPAAHRMMEGEVLSGKIVLDPTAG
;
A
#
# COMPACT_ATOMS: atom_id res chain seq x y z
N VAL A 1 11.32 14.05 -14.51
CA VAL A 1 9.97 14.37 -14.02
C VAL A 1 9.53 13.26 -13.08
N GLY A 2 9.22 13.61 -11.81
CA GLY A 2 8.72 12.71 -10.78
C GLY A 2 7.23 12.38 -10.92
N GLY A 3 6.60 11.89 -9.83
CA GLY A 3 5.19 11.51 -9.81
C GLY A 3 4.98 10.06 -10.23
N VAL A 4 4.77 9.18 -9.23
CA VAL A 4 4.78 7.72 -9.42
C VAL A 4 3.38 7.12 -9.63
N ASP A 5 2.33 7.80 -9.17
CA ASP A 5 0.95 7.28 -9.11
C ASP A 5 -0.04 8.26 -9.77
N PRO A 6 0.05 8.54 -11.08
CA PRO A 6 -0.85 9.52 -11.72
C PRO A 6 -2.24 8.96 -12.00
N ALA A 7 -3.23 9.86 -11.98
CA ALA A 7 -4.58 9.60 -12.48
C ALA A 7 -5.06 10.80 -13.30
N GLY A 8 -5.93 10.57 -14.27
CA GLY A 8 -6.43 11.63 -15.14
C GLY A 8 -7.28 11.11 -16.30
N ILE A 9 -7.35 11.94 -17.36
CA ILE A 9 -8.13 11.65 -18.56
C ILE A 9 -7.18 11.30 -19.70
N VAL A 10 -7.49 10.25 -20.43
CA VAL A 10 -6.76 9.88 -21.64
C VAL A 10 -6.99 10.93 -22.69
N ARG A 11 -5.91 11.60 -23.14
CA ARG A 11 -5.97 12.58 -24.22
C ARG A 11 -5.93 11.91 -25.60
N ASP A 12 -4.93 11.06 -25.80
CA ASP A 12 -4.69 10.39 -27.09
C ASP A 12 -4.29 8.92 -26.86
N VAL A 13 -4.58 8.07 -27.83
CA VAL A 13 -4.16 6.66 -27.83
C VAL A 13 -3.30 6.35 -29.04
N GLY A 14 -2.31 5.47 -28.87
CA GLY A 14 -1.46 4.98 -29.97
C GLY A 14 -2.19 3.96 -30.84
N MET A 15 -1.61 3.69 -32.02
CA MET A 15 -2.13 2.64 -32.92
C MET A 15 -2.14 1.28 -32.21
N GLY A 16 -3.21 0.50 -32.45
CA GLY A 16 -3.37 -0.85 -31.92
C GLY A 16 -3.85 -0.92 -30.45
N VAL A 17 -4.13 0.20 -29.79
CA VAL A 17 -4.74 0.22 -28.47
C VAL A 17 -6.26 0.06 -28.65
N ALA A 18 -6.82 -1.04 -28.11
CA ALA A 18 -8.23 -1.38 -28.26
C ALA A 18 -9.06 -1.08 -26.98
N ASP A 19 -8.49 -1.31 -25.80
CA ASP A 19 -9.24 -1.31 -24.54
C ASP A 19 -9.34 0.07 -23.87
N ILE A 20 -8.55 1.05 -24.34
CA ILE A 20 -8.50 2.42 -23.80
C ILE A 20 -8.82 3.39 -24.94
N SER A 21 -9.61 4.40 -24.66
CA SER A 21 -10.02 5.43 -25.61
C SER A 21 -9.77 6.84 -25.07
N ALA A 22 -9.64 7.82 -25.96
CA ALA A 22 -9.62 9.23 -25.57
C ALA A 22 -10.90 9.58 -24.80
N GLY A 23 -10.76 10.32 -23.71
CA GLY A 23 -11.85 10.65 -22.77
C GLY A 23 -12.02 9.63 -21.63
N ASP A 24 -11.40 8.45 -21.67
CA ASP A 24 -11.45 7.50 -20.55
C ASP A 24 -10.76 8.10 -19.31
N ARG A 25 -11.40 7.90 -18.14
CA ARG A 25 -10.82 8.21 -16.84
C ARG A 25 -9.96 7.03 -16.40
N VAL A 26 -8.70 7.29 -16.09
CA VAL A 26 -7.74 6.24 -15.74
C VAL A 26 -6.86 6.63 -14.56
N ALA A 27 -6.37 5.64 -13.82
CA ALA A 27 -5.17 5.75 -13.02
C ALA A 27 -4.09 4.84 -13.59
N LEU A 28 -2.83 5.15 -13.33
CA LEU A 28 -1.71 4.43 -13.89
C LEU A 28 -1.01 3.60 -12.81
N LEU A 29 -0.78 2.32 -13.11
CA LEU A 29 0.08 1.48 -12.29
C LEU A 29 1.53 1.96 -12.40
N SER A 30 2.20 2.11 -11.28
CA SER A 30 3.54 2.70 -11.23
C SER A 30 4.64 1.86 -11.87
N ARG A 31 4.45 0.53 -12.00
CA ARG A 31 5.41 -0.34 -12.66
C ARG A 31 5.09 -0.49 -14.15
N VAL A 32 5.99 0.00 -14.99
CA VAL A 32 5.86 -0.03 -16.45
C VAL A 32 6.71 -1.18 -17.00
N PRO A 33 6.12 -2.16 -17.70
CA PRO A 33 6.83 -3.28 -18.28
C PRO A 33 7.75 -2.85 -19.43
N CYS A 34 8.76 -3.65 -19.75
CA CYS A 34 9.70 -3.34 -20.85
C CYS A 34 9.11 -3.58 -22.25
N LEU A 35 8.05 -4.38 -22.36
CA LEU A 35 7.36 -4.77 -23.60
C LEU A 35 8.24 -5.53 -24.62
N SER A 36 9.33 -6.14 -24.16
CA SER A 36 10.30 -6.79 -25.03
C SER A 36 10.97 -8.03 -24.41
N CYS A 37 10.41 -8.60 -23.35
CA CYS A 37 10.89 -9.83 -22.73
C CYS A 37 9.83 -10.93 -22.82
N GLU A 38 10.23 -12.19 -22.62
CA GLU A 38 9.36 -13.36 -22.69
C GLU A 38 8.05 -13.21 -21.86
N HIS A 39 8.14 -12.62 -20.68
CA HIS A 39 6.97 -12.35 -19.86
C HIS A 39 6.03 -11.32 -20.48
N CYS A 40 6.58 -10.29 -21.11
CA CYS A 40 5.79 -9.28 -21.81
C CYS A 40 5.13 -9.85 -23.08
N ASP A 41 5.86 -10.66 -23.84
CA ASP A 41 5.35 -11.33 -25.05
C ASP A 41 4.20 -12.29 -24.71
N ALA A 42 4.26 -12.92 -23.53
CA ALA A 42 3.20 -13.77 -22.98
C ALA A 42 2.06 -12.98 -22.28
N GLY A 43 2.06 -11.64 -22.29
CA GLY A 43 1.08 -10.80 -21.61
C GLY A 43 1.22 -10.72 -20.08
N ASN A 44 2.26 -11.35 -19.51
CA ASN A 44 2.50 -11.38 -18.07
C ASN A 44 3.29 -10.15 -17.58
N PHE A 45 2.80 -8.96 -17.83
CA PHE A 45 3.50 -7.70 -17.58
C PHE A 45 3.98 -7.52 -16.12
N LYS A 46 3.24 -8.04 -15.15
CA LYS A 46 3.60 -7.97 -13.72
C LYS A 46 4.82 -8.82 -13.35
N LYS A 47 5.16 -9.81 -14.16
CA LYS A 47 6.37 -10.65 -14.00
C LYS A 47 7.58 -10.11 -14.77
N CYS A 48 7.46 -8.97 -15.44
CA CYS A 48 8.54 -8.39 -16.22
C CYS A 48 9.75 -8.05 -15.32
N PRO A 49 10.91 -8.72 -15.50
CA PRO A 49 12.10 -8.48 -14.67
C PRO A 49 12.74 -7.12 -14.96
N ASN A 50 12.48 -6.56 -16.15
CA ASN A 50 13.02 -5.30 -16.61
C ASN A 50 12.00 -4.15 -16.44
N SER A 51 10.97 -4.33 -15.60
CA SER A 51 10.01 -3.27 -15.35
C SER A 51 10.67 -2.08 -14.65
N VAL A 52 10.31 -0.88 -15.06
CA VAL A 52 10.80 0.37 -14.46
C VAL A 52 9.67 1.09 -13.73
N MET A 53 10.02 1.85 -12.70
CA MET A 53 9.05 2.64 -11.96
C MET A 53 8.83 3.99 -12.67
N LEU A 54 7.57 4.33 -12.91
CA LEU A 54 7.15 5.63 -13.40
C LEU A 54 7.62 6.72 -12.41
N GLY A 55 8.12 7.82 -12.90
CA GLY A 55 8.65 8.91 -12.07
C GLY A 55 10.04 8.66 -11.46
N VAL A 56 10.63 7.46 -11.67
CA VAL A 56 11.98 7.10 -11.21
C VAL A 56 12.86 6.65 -12.37
N GLY A 57 12.53 5.53 -13.00
CA GLY A 57 13.27 4.99 -14.16
C GLY A 57 12.80 5.52 -15.51
N ARG A 58 11.68 6.23 -15.54
CA ARG A 58 11.16 6.99 -16.70
C ARG A 58 10.35 8.18 -16.20
N TRP A 59 9.99 9.09 -17.09
CA TRP A 59 9.23 10.29 -16.76
C TRP A 59 7.86 9.94 -16.16
N GLY A 60 7.53 10.63 -15.07
CA GLY A 60 6.33 10.40 -14.27
C GLY A 60 5.23 11.42 -14.49
N GLY A 61 4.24 11.36 -13.63
CA GLY A 61 3.00 12.10 -13.69
C GLY A 61 2.99 13.47 -13.01
N ALA A 62 4.14 13.96 -12.49
CA ALA A 62 4.25 15.35 -12.03
C ALA A 62 4.40 16.29 -13.22
N ALA A 63 3.42 16.28 -14.12
CA ALA A 63 3.33 16.99 -15.36
C ALA A 63 1.86 17.01 -15.82
N GLU A 64 1.51 17.94 -16.72
CA GLU A 64 0.18 17.99 -17.34
C GLU A 64 -0.13 16.73 -18.15
N LEU A 65 0.88 16.13 -18.75
CA LEU A 65 0.76 14.94 -19.61
C LEU A 65 1.86 13.93 -19.32
N VAL A 66 1.50 12.64 -19.38
CA VAL A 66 2.44 11.53 -19.30
C VAL A 66 2.12 10.48 -20.37
N LYS A 67 3.15 9.95 -21.02
CA LYS A 67 3.02 8.88 -22.01
C LYS A 67 3.42 7.53 -21.42
N VAL A 68 2.49 6.57 -21.46
CA VAL A 68 2.68 5.22 -20.91
C VAL A 68 2.13 4.15 -21.84
N PRO A 69 2.54 2.88 -21.73
CA PRO A 69 1.84 1.77 -22.37
C PRO A 69 0.40 1.63 -21.83
N ALA A 70 -0.54 1.25 -22.69
CA ALA A 70 -1.94 1.03 -22.31
C ALA A 70 -2.09 -0.04 -21.20
N SER A 71 -1.19 -1.02 -21.15
CA SER A 71 -1.18 -2.09 -20.15
C SER A 71 -1.04 -1.65 -18.69
N VAL A 72 -0.67 -0.40 -18.42
CA VAL A 72 -0.61 0.14 -17.05
C VAL A 72 -1.79 1.07 -16.73
N ALA A 73 -2.68 1.33 -17.69
CA ALA A 73 -3.84 2.17 -17.49
C ALA A 73 -5.01 1.35 -16.91
N VAL A 74 -5.54 1.81 -15.79
CA VAL A 74 -6.68 1.21 -15.08
C VAL A 74 -7.87 2.15 -15.22
N LYS A 75 -8.96 1.70 -15.86
CA LYS A 75 -10.19 2.50 -15.98
C LYS A 75 -10.79 2.79 -14.61
N LEU A 76 -11.22 4.02 -14.42
CA LEU A 76 -11.84 4.47 -13.18
C LEU A 76 -13.34 4.69 -13.36
N PRO A 77 -14.17 4.29 -12.40
CA PRO A 77 -15.58 4.65 -12.38
C PRO A 77 -15.76 6.16 -12.18
N ARG A 78 -16.92 6.69 -12.58
CA ARG A 78 -17.20 8.14 -12.54
C ARG A 78 -17.20 8.73 -11.14
N ASN A 79 -17.56 7.95 -10.14
CA ASN A 79 -17.67 8.36 -8.74
C ASN A 79 -16.35 8.28 -7.95
N LEU A 80 -15.24 7.88 -8.56
CA LEU A 80 -13.92 7.87 -7.92
C LEU A 80 -13.09 9.06 -8.41
N GLU A 81 -12.82 10.01 -7.51
CA GLU A 81 -12.06 11.21 -7.82
C GLU A 81 -10.58 10.91 -8.09
N PHE A 82 -9.93 11.71 -8.95
CA PHE A 82 -8.54 11.47 -9.33
C PHE A 82 -7.54 11.50 -8.18
N PRO A 83 -7.62 12.47 -7.23
CA PRO A 83 -6.73 12.47 -6.07
C PRO A 83 -6.86 11.19 -5.24
N GLU A 84 -8.09 10.72 -5.04
CA GLU A 84 -8.37 9.47 -4.33
C GLU A 84 -7.80 8.27 -5.07
N ALA A 85 -8.08 8.14 -6.37
CA ALA A 85 -7.61 7.05 -7.22
C ALA A 85 -6.07 6.99 -7.23
N ALA A 86 -5.40 8.12 -7.42
CA ALA A 86 -3.94 8.22 -7.38
C ALA A 86 -3.37 7.75 -6.02
N ALA A 87 -4.02 8.10 -4.93
CA ALA A 87 -3.55 7.76 -3.59
C ALA A 87 -3.78 6.28 -3.22
N VAL A 88 -4.95 5.69 -3.56
CA VAL A 88 -5.29 4.30 -3.16
C VAL A 88 -4.67 3.24 -4.07
N LEU A 89 -4.53 3.49 -5.37
CA LEU A 89 -4.03 2.48 -6.32
C LEU A 89 -2.53 2.18 -6.18
N ARG A 90 -1.79 2.99 -5.47
CA ARG A 90 -0.41 2.67 -5.09
C ARG A 90 -0.32 1.49 -4.13
N HIS A 91 -1.14 1.51 -3.09
CA HIS A 91 -1.03 0.60 -1.97
C HIS A 91 -2.13 -0.45 -1.92
N GLY A 92 -3.32 -0.16 -2.47
CA GLY A 92 -4.47 -1.04 -2.44
C GLY A 92 -4.20 -2.42 -3.04
N PRO A 93 -3.74 -2.52 -4.29
CA PRO A 93 -3.46 -3.82 -4.89
C PRO A 93 -2.40 -4.62 -4.14
N MET A 94 -1.36 -3.94 -3.64
CA MET A 94 -0.30 -4.57 -2.87
C MET A 94 -0.80 -5.03 -1.49
N ALA A 95 -1.65 -4.25 -0.83
CA ALA A 95 -2.24 -4.63 0.44
C ALA A 95 -3.17 -5.86 0.30
N HIS A 96 -4.01 -5.91 -0.73
CA HIS A 96 -4.80 -7.10 -1.07
C HIS A 96 -3.91 -8.33 -1.25
N HIS A 97 -2.87 -8.20 -2.08
CA HIS A 97 -1.95 -9.30 -2.35
C HIS A 97 -1.26 -9.82 -1.08
N LEU A 98 -0.75 -8.91 -0.26
CA LEU A 98 -0.06 -9.27 1.00
C LEU A 98 -1.00 -9.85 2.05
N LEU A 99 -2.20 -9.29 2.21
CA LEU A 99 -3.15 -9.76 3.22
C LEU A 99 -3.77 -11.10 2.85
N PHE A 100 -4.18 -11.30 1.61
CA PHE A 100 -4.98 -12.44 1.19
C PHE A 100 -4.22 -13.47 0.38
N ASP A 101 -3.57 -13.09 -0.73
CA ASP A 101 -2.94 -14.06 -1.63
C ASP A 101 -1.72 -14.71 -0.98
N ILE A 102 -0.94 -13.94 -0.20
CA ILE A 102 0.26 -14.42 0.50
C ILE A 102 -0.04 -14.71 1.96
N GLY A 103 -0.67 -13.76 2.66
CA GLY A 103 -0.94 -13.83 4.10
C GLY A 103 -2.03 -14.82 4.46
N GLY A 104 -2.97 -15.05 3.54
CA GLY A 104 -4.08 -15.98 3.74
C GLY A 104 -5.08 -15.54 4.81
N LEU A 105 -5.17 -14.23 5.09
CA LEU A 105 -6.06 -13.65 6.10
C LEU A 105 -7.53 -13.96 5.77
N LYS A 106 -8.28 -14.37 6.79
CA LYS A 106 -9.70 -14.74 6.68
C LYS A 106 -10.56 -13.86 7.58
N ALA A 107 -11.85 -13.79 7.27
CA ALA A 107 -12.83 -13.17 8.14
C ALA A 107 -12.79 -13.77 9.55
N GLY A 108 -12.88 -12.91 10.59
CA GLY A 108 -12.78 -13.29 11.99
C GLY A 108 -11.37 -13.46 12.53
N GLU A 109 -10.34 -13.59 11.69
CA GLU A 109 -8.94 -13.62 12.11
C GLU A 109 -8.44 -12.23 12.54
N THR A 110 -7.33 -12.20 13.28
CA THR A 110 -6.75 -10.95 13.79
C THR A 110 -5.44 -10.62 13.05
N VAL A 111 -5.35 -9.40 12.55
CA VAL A 111 -4.12 -8.86 11.94
C VAL A 111 -3.55 -7.70 12.77
N LEU A 112 -2.24 -7.73 12.99
CA LEU A 112 -1.47 -6.60 13.53
C LEU A 112 -0.87 -5.83 12.35
N VAL A 113 -1.23 -4.54 12.22
CA VAL A 113 -0.71 -3.65 11.18
C VAL A 113 0.35 -2.75 11.80
N MET A 114 1.61 -2.95 11.43
CA MET A 114 2.74 -2.10 11.81
C MET A 114 2.84 -0.89 10.88
N GLY A 115 3.18 0.29 11.42
CA GLY A 115 3.18 1.52 10.63
C GLY A 115 1.79 1.99 10.22
N ALA A 116 0.83 1.85 11.13
CA ALA A 116 -0.60 1.98 10.90
C ALA A 116 -1.05 3.32 10.28
N ALA A 117 -0.34 4.44 10.53
CA ALA A 117 -0.67 5.75 9.95
C ALA A 117 -0.01 6.03 8.59
N GLY A 118 0.83 5.12 8.09
CA GLY A 118 1.42 5.26 6.76
C GLY A 118 0.45 4.85 5.65
N GLY A 119 0.71 5.26 4.41
CA GLY A 119 -0.19 4.99 3.29
C GLY A 119 -0.53 3.50 3.11
N LEU A 120 0.46 2.60 3.18
CA LEU A 120 0.24 1.15 3.10
C LEU A 120 -0.47 0.61 4.34
N GLY A 121 -0.14 1.12 5.53
CA GLY A 121 -0.77 0.74 6.80
C GLY A 121 -2.27 1.07 6.82
N LEU A 122 -2.64 2.33 6.52
CA LEU A 122 -4.03 2.76 6.44
C LEU A 122 -4.84 1.99 5.40
N THR A 123 -4.23 1.72 4.25
CA THR A 123 -4.85 0.91 3.21
C THR A 123 -5.09 -0.52 3.69
N GLY A 124 -4.09 -1.15 4.32
CA GLY A 124 -4.19 -2.50 4.87
C GLY A 124 -5.25 -2.63 5.98
N ILE A 125 -5.37 -1.63 6.87
CA ILE A 125 -6.40 -1.58 7.91
C ILE A 125 -7.79 -1.66 7.27
N GLN A 126 -8.09 -0.77 6.33
CA GLN A 126 -9.42 -0.68 5.71
C GLN A 126 -9.77 -1.93 4.91
N ILE A 127 -8.82 -2.46 4.13
CA ILE A 127 -9.01 -3.69 3.34
C ILE A 127 -9.25 -4.89 4.26
N ALA A 128 -8.46 -5.04 5.32
CA ALA A 128 -8.66 -6.12 6.30
C ALA A 128 -10.02 -6.01 7.01
N LYS A 129 -10.43 -4.79 7.38
CA LYS A 129 -11.76 -4.54 7.96
C LYS A 129 -12.89 -4.86 7.00
N ALA A 130 -12.78 -4.45 5.75
CA ALA A 130 -13.78 -4.75 4.72
C ALA A 130 -13.95 -6.26 4.49
N ALA A 131 -12.88 -7.04 4.71
CA ALA A 131 -12.91 -8.50 4.67
C ALA A 131 -13.39 -9.18 5.98
N GLY A 132 -13.78 -8.41 6.99
CA GLY A 132 -14.29 -8.94 8.26
C GLY A 132 -13.22 -9.39 9.26
N ALA A 133 -11.95 -8.99 9.09
CA ALA A 133 -10.90 -9.27 10.05
C ALA A 133 -10.97 -8.33 11.27
N LYS A 134 -10.36 -8.75 12.38
CA LYS A 134 -10.06 -7.89 13.54
C LYS A 134 -8.71 -7.24 13.32
N VAL A 135 -8.61 -5.93 13.50
CA VAL A 135 -7.40 -5.16 13.16
C VAL A 135 -6.84 -4.46 14.39
N ILE A 136 -5.56 -4.69 14.65
CA ILE A 136 -4.77 -3.96 15.65
C ILE A 136 -3.84 -2.99 14.89
N ALA A 137 -3.98 -1.69 15.15
CA ALA A 137 -3.10 -0.66 14.60
C ALA A 137 -1.91 -0.40 15.53
N ALA A 138 -0.67 -0.54 15.04
CA ALA A 138 0.52 -0.23 15.82
C ALA A 138 1.33 0.91 15.19
N ALA A 139 1.62 1.94 15.99
CA ALA A 139 2.37 3.12 15.57
C ALA A 139 3.30 3.64 16.67
N GLY A 140 4.16 4.61 16.34
CA GLY A 140 5.17 5.16 17.26
C GLY A 140 4.70 6.37 18.07
N SER A 141 3.46 6.87 17.87
CA SER A 141 2.87 7.92 18.69
C SER A 141 1.35 7.73 18.83
N ASP A 142 0.76 8.36 19.83
CA ASP A 142 -0.67 8.24 20.12
C ASP A 142 -1.51 8.84 18.98
N GLU A 143 -1.06 9.94 18.38
CA GLU A 143 -1.72 10.59 17.26
C GLU A 143 -1.78 9.67 16.05
N ARG A 144 -0.68 8.96 15.77
CA ARG A 144 -0.61 7.99 14.65
C ARG A 144 -1.43 6.74 14.92
N VAL A 145 -1.53 6.31 16.18
CA VAL A 145 -2.44 5.23 16.59
C VAL A 145 -3.88 5.65 16.38
N ALA A 146 -4.24 6.87 16.82
CA ALA A 146 -5.59 7.41 16.66
C ALA A 146 -6.02 7.46 15.19
N VAL A 147 -5.11 7.86 14.28
CA VAL A 147 -5.36 7.83 12.82
C VAL A 147 -5.66 6.40 12.35
N GLY A 148 -4.91 5.39 12.81
CA GLY A 148 -5.19 3.99 12.47
C GLY A 148 -6.57 3.52 12.92
N CYS A 149 -6.99 3.94 14.13
CA CYS A 149 -8.33 3.64 14.66
C CYS A 149 -9.44 4.39 13.91
N GLU A 150 -9.22 5.66 13.53
CA GLU A 150 -10.15 6.44 12.70
C GLU A 150 -10.42 5.75 11.37
N TYR A 151 -9.40 5.10 10.78
CA TYR A 151 -9.51 4.35 9.54
C TYR A 151 -9.95 2.88 9.73
N GLY A 152 -10.46 2.54 10.90
CA GLY A 152 -11.21 1.31 11.13
C GLY A 152 -10.51 0.22 11.92
N ALA A 153 -9.34 0.45 12.52
CA ALA A 153 -8.74 -0.53 13.42
C ALA A 153 -9.59 -0.66 14.70
N ASP A 154 -9.75 -1.90 15.18
CA ASP A 154 -10.54 -2.21 16.38
C ASP A 154 -9.80 -1.87 17.68
N PHE A 155 -8.46 -1.84 17.60
CA PHE A 155 -7.60 -1.58 18.75
C PHE A 155 -6.29 -0.91 18.31
N GLY A 156 -5.72 -0.07 19.17
CA GLY A 156 -4.50 0.67 18.90
C GLY A 156 -3.39 0.42 19.93
N VAL A 157 -2.12 0.39 19.46
CA VAL A 157 -0.94 0.22 20.31
C VAL A 157 0.13 1.23 19.95
N ASN A 158 0.55 2.03 20.92
CA ASN A 158 1.74 2.86 20.81
C ASN A 158 2.95 2.07 21.30
N TYR A 159 3.71 1.48 20.37
CA TYR A 159 4.85 0.60 20.69
C TYR A 159 6.07 1.32 21.29
N VAL A 160 6.04 2.67 21.40
CA VAL A 160 7.07 3.44 22.13
C VAL A 160 6.74 3.53 23.61
N LYS A 161 5.45 3.66 23.96
CA LYS A 161 4.98 3.77 25.34
C LYS A 161 4.60 2.42 25.97
N GLN A 162 4.27 1.43 25.15
CA GLN A 162 3.74 0.14 25.60
C GLN A 162 4.58 -1.02 25.07
N GLU A 163 4.62 -2.12 25.81
CA GLU A 163 5.26 -3.34 25.33
C GLU A 163 4.33 -4.06 24.34
N LEU A 164 4.65 -3.96 23.06
CA LEU A 164 3.81 -4.40 21.94
C LEU A 164 3.32 -5.84 22.11
N THR A 165 4.23 -6.76 22.48
CA THR A 165 3.92 -8.19 22.56
C THR A 165 2.93 -8.47 23.69
N GLU A 166 3.09 -7.84 24.84
CA GLU A 166 2.20 -8.01 26.02
C GLU A 166 0.80 -7.49 25.71
N VAL A 167 0.70 -6.28 25.16
CA VAL A 167 -0.58 -5.65 24.81
C VAL A 167 -1.33 -6.47 23.78
N VAL A 168 -0.67 -6.90 22.71
CA VAL A 168 -1.28 -7.73 21.66
C VAL A 168 -1.73 -9.08 22.21
N ARG A 169 -0.93 -9.73 23.05
CA ARG A 169 -1.32 -11.00 23.68
C ARG A 169 -2.50 -10.84 24.63
N THR A 170 -2.53 -9.78 25.43
CA THR A 170 -3.68 -9.48 26.29
C THR A 170 -4.95 -9.30 25.48
N TYR A 171 -4.91 -8.50 24.40
CA TYR A 171 -6.05 -8.28 23.53
C TYR A 171 -6.54 -9.57 22.85
N THR A 172 -5.63 -10.49 22.52
CA THR A 172 -5.96 -11.76 21.86
C THR A 172 -6.17 -12.92 22.81
N GLY A 173 -6.33 -12.69 24.12
CA GLY A 173 -6.50 -13.73 25.14
C GLY A 173 -5.31 -14.70 25.24
N GLY A 174 -4.09 -14.22 25.05
CA GLY A 174 -2.86 -15.00 25.10
C GLY A 174 -2.47 -15.70 23.79
N ARG A 175 -3.39 -15.78 22.82
CA ARG A 175 -3.20 -16.54 21.56
C ARG A 175 -2.15 -15.90 20.62
N GLY A 176 -2.13 -14.60 20.52
CA GLY A 176 -1.42 -13.85 19.48
C GLY A 176 -2.25 -13.68 18.19
N VAL A 177 -1.71 -12.93 17.21
CA VAL A 177 -2.39 -12.60 15.95
C VAL A 177 -2.14 -13.66 14.87
N ASP A 178 -3.08 -13.77 13.93
CA ASP A 178 -2.99 -14.68 12.78
C ASP A 178 -1.99 -14.18 11.74
N LEU A 179 -1.99 -12.86 11.53
CA LEU A 179 -1.15 -12.18 10.56
C LEU A 179 -0.48 -10.95 11.17
N VAL A 180 0.78 -10.72 10.83
CA VAL A 180 1.45 -9.43 10.99
C VAL A 180 1.66 -8.82 9.61
N PHE A 181 1.08 -7.64 9.39
CA PHE A 181 1.28 -6.81 8.22
C PHE A 181 2.35 -5.76 8.55
N GLU A 182 3.59 -6.08 8.21
CA GLU A 182 4.78 -5.34 8.61
C GLU A 182 5.21 -4.38 7.50
N ASN A 183 5.23 -3.07 7.80
CA ASN A 183 5.46 -2.01 6.82
C ASN A 183 6.66 -1.11 7.16
N ILE A 184 7.44 -1.46 8.18
CA ILE A 184 8.49 -0.59 8.72
C ILE A 184 9.89 -1.17 8.48
N SER A 185 10.08 -2.45 8.77
CA SER A 185 11.37 -3.16 8.80
C SER A 185 12.42 -2.44 9.66
N ASN A 186 12.01 -2.10 10.91
CA ASN A 186 12.89 -1.46 11.88
C ASN A 186 13.47 -2.53 12.84
N PRO A 187 14.80 -2.54 13.11
CA PRO A 187 15.44 -3.55 13.95
C PRO A 187 14.89 -3.60 15.39
N LYS A 188 14.32 -2.49 15.90
CA LYS A 188 13.76 -2.45 17.26
C LYS A 188 12.32 -3.00 17.32
N THR A 189 11.52 -2.82 16.28
CA THR A 189 10.09 -3.20 16.28
C THR A 189 9.84 -4.55 15.62
N TRP A 190 10.66 -4.97 14.66
CA TRP A 190 10.52 -6.23 13.95
C TRP A 190 10.50 -7.47 14.88
N PRO A 191 11.46 -7.66 15.82
CA PRO A 191 11.44 -8.81 16.69
C PRO A 191 10.18 -8.88 17.57
N LYS A 192 9.69 -7.71 18.01
CA LYS A 192 8.47 -7.60 18.82
C LYS A 192 7.24 -7.94 17.98
N ALA A 193 7.14 -7.41 16.77
CA ALA A 193 6.04 -7.72 15.85
C ALA A 193 6.00 -9.22 15.51
N LEU A 194 7.16 -9.84 15.24
CA LEU A 194 7.26 -11.27 14.99
C LEU A 194 6.74 -12.10 16.18
N LYS A 195 7.07 -11.71 17.42
CA LYS A 195 6.63 -12.38 18.65
C LYS A 195 5.13 -12.19 18.97
N CYS A 196 4.46 -11.26 18.30
CA CYS A 196 2.99 -11.12 18.40
C CYS A 196 2.22 -12.24 17.69
N LEU A 197 2.86 -12.98 16.78
CA LEU A 197 2.22 -14.07 16.04
C LEU A 197 1.82 -15.23 16.94
N ARG A 198 0.68 -15.84 16.63
CA ARG A 198 0.33 -17.16 17.13
C ARG A 198 1.18 -18.25 16.47
N LYS A 199 1.14 -19.46 17.03
CA LYS A 199 1.70 -20.64 16.33
C LYS A 199 1.02 -20.80 14.96
N PHE A 200 1.81 -21.11 13.93
CA PHE A 200 1.41 -21.18 12.52
C PHE A 200 0.92 -19.83 11.93
N GLY A 201 1.30 -18.70 12.55
CA GLY A 201 1.00 -17.37 12.03
C GLY A 201 1.89 -16.98 10.85
N THR A 202 1.54 -15.89 10.20
CA THR A 202 2.26 -15.39 9.02
C THR A 202 2.67 -13.93 9.23
N LEU A 203 3.90 -13.57 8.88
CA LEU A 203 4.34 -12.19 8.74
C LEU A 203 4.51 -11.89 7.25
N VAL A 204 3.89 -10.81 6.78
CA VAL A 204 4.08 -10.29 5.42
C VAL A 204 4.69 -8.90 5.49
N THR A 205 5.67 -8.61 4.60
CA THR A 205 6.37 -7.31 4.59
C THR A 205 6.54 -6.74 3.18
N ALA A 206 6.43 -5.42 3.08
CA ALA A 206 6.66 -4.66 1.84
C ALA A 206 7.25 -3.26 2.10
N GLY A 207 7.69 -2.95 3.30
CA GLY A 207 8.27 -1.66 3.67
C GLY A 207 9.67 -1.80 4.28
N ALA A 208 10.51 -0.79 4.05
CA ALA A 208 11.87 -0.75 4.59
C ALA A 208 12.26 0.63 5.14
N HIS A 209 11.28 1.45 5.51
CA HIS A 209 11.50 2.82 5.99
C HIS A 209 12.26 2.88 7.33
N GLY A 210 12.27 1.78 8.10
CA GLY A 210 13.00 1.66 9.36
C GLY A 210 14.45 1.16 9.23
N GLY A 211 14.99 1.08 8.00
CA GLY A 211 16.37 0.66 7.72
C GLY A 211 16.49 -0.65 6.93
N GLY A 212 15.49 -1.49 6.91
CA GLY A 212 15.40 -2.67 6.05
C GLY A 212 16.25 -3.88 6.47
N LYS A 213 17.14 -3.74 7.47
CA LYS A 213 17.95 -4.84 8.03
C LYS A 213 17.43 -5.16 9.43
N VAL A 214 17.06 -6.43 9.65
CA VAL A 214 16.44 -6.88 10.88
C VAL A 214 17.05 -8.20 11.34
N GLU A 215 17.03 -8.44 12.65
CA GLU A 215 17.43 -9.74 13.23
C GLU A 215 16.25 -10.72 13.19
N LEU A 216 16.53 -11.98 12.92
CA LEU A 216 15.58 -13.07 12.90
C LEU A 216 15.94 -14.13 13.95
N ASP A 217 15.05 -14.33 14.92
CA ASP A 217 15.10 -15.44 15.87
C ASP A 217 14.64 -16.74 15.16
N CYS A 218 15.61 -17.47 14.63
CA CYS A 218 15.33 -18.73 13.92
C CYS A 218 14.75 -19.82 14.82
N ALA A 219 15.10 -19.82 16.13
CA ALA A 219 14.53 -20.79 17.07
C ALA A 219 13.04 -20.52 17.25
N PHE A 220 12.65 -19.26 17.45
CA PHE A 220 11.24 -18.87 17.50
C PHE A 220 10.52 -19.23 16.19
N LEU A 221 11.13 -18.91 15.04
CA LEU A 221 10.56 -19.17 13.71
C LEU A 221 10.15 -20.65 13.55
N TYR A 222 11.08 -21.61 13.78
CA TYR A 222 10.77 -23.01 13.51
C TYR A 222 9.93 -23.65 14.65
N HIS A 223 10.14 -23.28 15.92
CA HIS A 223 9.33 -23.80 17.03
C HIS A 223 7.86 -23.36 16.96
N GLN A 224 7.60 -22.14 16.49
CA GLN A 224 6.25 -21.63 16.30
C GLN A 224 5.68 -21.93 14.92
N ASN A 225 6.46 -22.55 13.99
CA ASN A 225 6.05 -22.79 12.61
C ASN A 225 5.58 -21.51 11.89
N ILE A 226 6.31 -20.42 12.06
CA ILE A 226 5.99 -19.13 11.47
C ILE A 226 6.36 -19.11 9.98
N ARG A 227 5.58 -18.39 9.19
CA ARG A 227 5.88 -18.08 7.79
C ARG A 227 6.23 -16.59 7.67
N ILE A 228 7.26 -16.28 6.89
CA ILE A 228 7.66 -14.90 6.59
C ILE A 228 7.74 -14.75 5.07
N PHE A 229 7.02 -13.76 4.54
CA PHE A 229 7.00 -13.46 3.12
C PHE A 229 7.22 -11.98 2.85
N GLY A 230 8.00 -11.67 1.83
CA GLY A 230 8.11 -10.33 1.25
C GLY A 230 7.52 -10.28 -0.15
N SER A 231 6.81 -9.21 -0.49
CA SER A 231 6.34 -8.97 -1.84
C SER A 231 6.10 -7.49 -2.13
N THR A 232 6.33 -7.13 -3.39
CA THR A 232 5.90 -5.84 -3.96
C THR A 232 4.91 -6.04 -5.11
N GLY A 233 4.41 -7.27 -5.26
CA GLY A 233 3.51 -7.66 -6.34
C GLY A 233 2.05 -7.32 -6.09
N SER A 234 1.26 -7.53 -7.14
CA SER A 234 -0.21 -7.53 -7.11
C SER A 234 -0.74 -8.28 -8.34
N THR A 235 -1.99 -8.71 -8.31
CA THR A 235 -2.70 -9.30 -9.43
C THR A 235 -3.66 -8.28 -10.07
N ASP A 236 -4.23 -8.58 -11.25
CA ASP A 236 -5.27 -7.74 -11.83
C ASP A 236 -6.55 -7.76 -11.00
N GLN A 237 -6.84 -8.89 -10.34
CA GLN A 237 -7.93 -8.98 -9.38
C GLN A 237 -7.73 -8.02 -8.20
N ASN A 238 -6.51 -7.95 -7.62
CA ASN A 238 -6.23 -7.01 -6.54
C ASN A 238 -6.43 -5.54 -6.95
N VAL A 239 -6.13 -5.21 -8.22
CA VAL A 239 -6.41 -3.87 -8.77
C VAL A 239 -7.91 -3.63 -8.85
N SER A 240 -8.67 -4.58 -9.40
CA SER A 240 -10.13 -4.51 -9.54
C SER A 240 -10.81 -4.39 -8.17
N ASP A 241 -10.40 -5.20 -7.19
CA ASP A 241 -10.92 -5.18 -5.82
C ASP A 241 -10.64 -3.83 -5.13
N THR A 242 -9.45 -3.27 -5.37
CA THR A 242 -9.09 -1.94 -4.86
C THR A 242 -10.00 -0.85 -5.42
N VAL A 243 -10.23 -0.85 -6.73
CA VAL A 243 -11.13 0.11 -7.40
C VAL A 243 -12.56 -0.05 -6.88
N ALA A 244 -13.03 -1.28 -6.72
CA ALA A 244 -14.35 -1.57 -6.18
C ALA A 244 -14.53 -1.01 -4.76
N LEU A 245 -13.63 -1.33 -3.83
CA LEU A 245 -13.69 -0.84 -2.46
C LEU A 245 -13.61 0.69 -2.38
N ALA A 246 -12.77 1.31 -3.21
CA ALA A 246 -12.66 2.77 -3.27
C ALA A 246 -13.96 3.40 -3.82
N SER A 247 -14.53 2.83 -4.88
CA SER A 247 -15.79 3.25 -5.47
C SER A 247 -16.97 3.12 -4.51
N GLU A 248 -16.96 2.11 -3.65
CA GLU A 248 -17.97 1.88 -2.60
C GLU A 248 -17.74 2.76 -1.36
N GLY A 249 -16.67 3.57 -1.32
CA GLY A 249 -16.31 4.39 -0.17
C GLY A 249 -15.79 3.61 1.04
N LYS A 250 -15.49 2.32 0.86
CA LYS A 250 -14.91 1.44 1.90
C LYS A 250 -13.39 1.53 2.00
N LEU A 251 -12.73 2.08 0.99
CA LEU A 251 -11.31 2.38 0.96
C LEU A 251 -11.13 3.85 0.62
N LYS A 252 -10.57 4.61 1.56
CA LYS A 252 -10.32 6.05 1.42
C LYS A 252 -8.86 6.36 1.64
N ALA A 253 -8.32 7.27 0.82
CA ALA A 253 -6.99 7.80 1.04
C ALA A 253 -7.01 8.88 2.12
N LYS A 254 -5.97 8.92 2.95
CA LYS A 254 -5.66 10.11 3.71
C LYS A 254 -4.81 11.03 2.84
N ILE A 255 -5.42 12.07 2.31
CA ILE A 255 -4.72 13.12 1.55
C ILE A 255 -4.45 14.27 2.53
N GLU A 256 -3.17 14.51 2.79
CA GLU A 256 -2.72 15.55 3.71
C GLU A 256 -2.86 16.93 3.07
N LYS A 257 -2.41 17.03 1.82
CA LYS A 257 -2.50 18.27 1.06
C LYS A 257 -2.45 18.02 -0.46
N ILE A 258 -3.16 18.88 -1.20
CA ILE A 258 -3.09 18.95 -2.65
C ILE A 258 -2.35 20.26 -3.00
N PHE A 259 -1.30 20.15 -3.82
CA PHE A 259 -0.53 21.29 -4.30
C PHE A 259 -0.73 21.46 -5.81
N PRO A 260 -0.76 22.70 -6.31
CA PRO A 260 -0.63 22.93 -7.74
C PRO A 260 0.76 22.49 -8.25
N LEU A 261 0.87 22.19 -9.54
CA LEU A 261 2.13 21.73 -10.13
C LEU A 261 3.25 22.78 -9.97
N SER A 262 2.93 24.04 -9.98
CA SER A 262 3.85 25.17 -9.76
C SER A 262 4.51 25.16 -8.38
N GLU A 263 3.89 24.50 -7.38
CA GLU A 263 4.36 24.43 -5.99
C GLU A 263 5.09 23.11 -5.67
N ILE A 264 5.55 22.33 -6.63
CA ILE A 264 6.34 21.10 -6.42
C ILE A 264 7.46 21.30 -5.38
N PRO A 265 8.26 22.40 -5.40
CA PRO A 265 9.30 22.60 -4.37
C PRO A 265 8.75 22.69 -2.95
N ALA A 266 7.56 23.23 -2.75
CA ALA A 266 6.89 23.30 -1.45
C ALA A 266 6.42 21.91 -0.99
N ALA A 267 5.85 21.13 -1.91
CA ALA A 267 5.43 19.75 -1.66
C ALA A 267 6.62 18.87 -1.24
N HIS A 268 7.78 19.00 -1.89
CA HIS A 268 9.00 18.29 -1.52
C HIS A 268 9.50 18.69 -0.12
N ARG A 269 9.56 19.99 0.18
CA ARG A 269 9.97 20.47 1.53
C ARG A 269 9.06 19.92 2.62
N MET A 270 7.75 19.86 2.39
CA MET A 270 6.81 19.26 3.33
C MET A 270 7.10 17.77 3.54
N MET A 271 7.39 17.02 2.46
CA MET A 271 7.73 15.59 2.56
C MET A 271 9.04 15.33 3.32
N GLU A 272 10.03 16.22 3.20
CA GLU A 272 11.36 16.07 3.82
C GLU A 272 11.37 16.52 5.29
N GLY A 273 10.55 17.50 5.64
CA GLY A 273 10.55 18.17 6.95
C GLY A 273 9.55 17.64 7.96
N GLU A 274 8.53 16.90 7.53
CA GLU A 274 7.42 16.49 8.39
C GLU A 274 7.20 14.97 8.39
N VAL A 275 6.79 14.45 9.54
CA VAL A 275 6.34 13.07 9.66
C VAL A 275 4.89 13.00 9.19
N LEU A 276 4.69 12.88 7.88
CA LEU A 276 3.38 12.87 7.25
C LEU A 276 2.54 11.65 7.65
N SER A 277 1.26 11.89 7.79
CA SER A 277 0.24 10.87 8.03
C SER A 277 -0.70 10.86 6.82
N GLY A 278 -0.30 10.23 5.72
CA GLY A 278 -1.09 10.22 4.50
C GLY A 278 -0.28 10.51 3.23
N LYS A 279 -0.93 11.07 2.23
CA LYS A 279 -0.36 11.36 0.90
C LYS A 279 -0.38 12.86 0.61
N ILE A 280 0.66 13.33 -0.10
CA ILE A 280 0.64 14.60 -0.81
C ILE A 280 0.27 14.31 -2.26
N VAL A 281 -0.63 15.08 -2.82
CA VAL A 281 -1.07 14.99 -4.22
C VAL A 281 -0.68 16.29 -4.95
N LEU A 282 -0.28 16.16 -6.20
CA LEU A 282 -0.09 17.31 -7.10
C LEU A 282 -1.28 17.37 -8.06
N ASP A 283 -1.85 18.56 -8.22
CA ASP A 283 -2.90 18.83 -9.20
C ASP A 283 -2.32 19.68 -10.34
N PRO A 284 -2.10 19.11 -11.53
CA PRO A 284 -1.59 19.84 -12.68
C PRO A 284 -2.58 20.85 -13.25
N THR A 285 -3.85 20.78 -12.85
CA THR A 285 -4.92 21.67 -13.36
C THR A 285 -5.16 22.88 -12.46
N ALA A 286 -4.65 22.84 -11.21
CA ALA A 286 -4.70 23.96 -10.28
C ALA A 286 -3.47 24.86 -10.50
N GLY A 287 -3.69 26.11 -10.89
CA GLY A 287 -2.59 27.07 -11.12
C GLY A 287 -3.07 28.38 -11.60
#